data_1a1c9bb1407a51ed5b39b454b229feeb
#
_entry.id   1a1c9bb1407a51ed5b39b454b229feeb
#
_cell.length_a   1.000
_cell.length_b   1.000
_cell.length_c   1.000
_cell.angle_alpha   90.00
_cell.angle_beta   90.00
_cell.angle_gamma   90.00
#
_symmetry.space_group_name_H-M   'P 1'
#
loop_
_entity.id
_entity.type
_entity.pdbx_description
1 polymer ?
#
loop_
_entity_poly.entity_id
_entity_poly.type
_entity_poly.pdbx_seq_one_letter_code
_entity_poly.pdbx_strand_id
1 'polypeptide(L)'
;MIEPRTLKGFRDLLPAQALAREKILDIARRIYRSYGFAPIDTPALEYLEILTGKGSAETDKQLYSFTDHGDRRVGMRFDLTVPFARFAAQHIATLGTPFKRYHMATVWRGENTQRGRYREFMQCDFDTIGTTSPVADLETVLVVHDLLVAIGIKRFTIRVNDRRILGGVLRSAGLAERSTDVLRSLDKLGKQSLDAVVDEMAGHGVPADVARRLVAMAALAGPPAEVLAAVEPLVGDDAVGREGIAAVRTLLDGVAQAGVAEGRVVVDPSIARGLDYYTGIVLESFLDELPTLGSICSGGRYDDLAGLYTKQRLPGVGASLGIDRLLAGLEELGRLATAETPAEVFLVHFDAAHLGDYLRIAAALRADGMTVEFFPEARRLGQQLKLAAKKGFRVALVIGTDVFARGTAQLKNLATEATTTIAWEGDLAALVDAVHSHLEAIRSDH
;
A
#
# COMPACT_ATOMS: atom_id res chain seq x y z
N MET A 1 -29.80 -22.70 -13.33
CA MET A 1 -29.32 -21.50 -12.61
C MET A 1 -27.81 -21.60 -12.59
N ILE A 2 -27.10 -20.51 -12.91
CA ILE A 2 -25.62 -20.49 -12.87
C ILE A 2 -25.22 -20.30 -11.41
N GLU A 3 -24.25 -21.10 -10.91
CA GLU A 3 -23.71 -20.96 -9.56
C GLU A 3 -22.87 -19.68 -9.47
N PRO A 4 -23.22 -18.73 -8.55
CA PRO A 4 -22.46 -17.50 -8.36
C PRO A 4 -21.15 -17.82 -7.61
N ARG A 5 -19.99 -17.70 -8.30
CA ARG A 5 -18.67 -17.97 -7.73
C ARG A 5 -17.60 -17.08 -8.36
N THR A 6 -16.61 -16.70 -7.57
CA THR A 6 -15.43 -15.96 -8.02
C THR A 6 -14.33 -16.94 -8.51
N LEU A 7 -13.41 -16.45 -9.34
CA LEU A 7 -12.23 -17.22 -9.73
C LEU A 7 -11.31 -17.45 -8.52
N LYS A 8 -10.60 -18.58 -8.54
CA LYS A 8 -9.60 -18.87 -7.51
C LYS A 8 -8.52 -17.78 -7.46
N GLY A 9 -8.35 -17.17 -6.29
CA GLY A 9 -7.39 -16.08 -6.08
C GLY A 9 -7.92 -14.68 -6.35
N PHE A 10 -9.18 -14.57 -6.78
CA PHE A 10 -9.94 -13.33 -6.90
C PHE A 10 -10.96 -13.26 -5.77
N ARG A 11 -11.37 -12.08 -5.40
CA ARG A 11 -12.33 -11.89 -4.29
C ARG A 11 -13.20 -10.65 -4.48
N ASP A 12 -14.39 -10.71 -3.92
CA ASP A 12 -15.20 -9.53 -3.68
C ASP A 12 -14.75 -8.86 -2.37
N LEU A 13 -14.76 -7.55 -2.32
CA LEU A 13 -14.62 -6.80 -1.08
C LEU A 13 -16.00 -6.38 -0.59
N LEU A 14 -16.36 -6.85 0.58
CA LEU A 14 -17.59 -6.40 1.24
C LEU A 14 -17.44 -4.95 1.75
N PRO A 15 -18.55 -4.24 2.04
CA PRO A 15 -18.52 -2.82 2.36
C PRO A 15 -17.49 -2.41 3.41
N ALA A 16 -17.38 -3.12 4.53
CA ALA A 16 -16.39 -2.79 5.56
C ALA A 16 -14.94 -2.81 5.04
N GLN A 17 -14.57 -3.84 4.27
CA GLN A 17 -13.23 -3.95 3.67
C GLN A 17 -13.01 -2.90 2.56
N ALA A 18 -14.05 -2.63 1.74
CA ALA A 18 -14.00 -1.63 0.69
C ALA A 18 -13.80 -0.22 1.27
N LEU A 19 -14.54 0.15 2.31
CA LEU A 19 -14.41 1.42 3.01
C LEU A 19 -13.03 1.59 3.67
N ALA A 20 -12.51 0.52 4.32
CA ALA A 20 -11.18 0.54 4.88
C ALA A 20 -10.11 0.76 3.80
N ARG A 21 -10.26 0.12 2.62
CA ARG A 21 -9.38 0.32 1.46
C ARG A 21 -9.45 1.76 0.96
N GLU A 22 -10.64 2.32 0.76
CA GLU A 22 -10.81 3.70 0.31
C GLU A 22 -10.14 4.68 1.27
N LYS A 23 -10.31 4.52 2.58
CA LYS A 23 -9.66 5.36 3.59
C LYS A 23 -8.13 5.34 3.46
N ILE A 24 -7.53 4.16 3.26
CA ILE A 24 -6.08 4.03 3.05
C ILE A 24 -5.66 4.72 1.74
N LEU A 25 -6.44 4.55 0.67
CA LEU A 25 -6.17 5.21 -0.62
C LEU A 25 -6.22 6.73 -0.51
N ASP A 26 -7.16 7.28 0.25
CA ASP A 26 -7.26 8.74 0.47
C ASP A 26 -6.06 9.27 1.26
N ILE A 27 -5.64 8.54 2.30
CA ILE A 27 -4.43 8.87 3.05
C ILE A 27 -3.20 8.83 2.13
N ALA A 28 -3.04 7.76 1.34
CA ALA A 28 -1.91 7.61 0.42
C ALA A 28 -1.90 8.74 -0.63
N ARG A 29 -3.06 9.08 -1.21
CA ARG A 29 -3.21 10.17 -2.17
C ARG A 29 -2.80 11.52 -1.56
N ARG A 30 -3.20 11.79 -0.32
CA ARG A 30 -2.82 13.01 0.42
C ARG A 30 -1.31 13.08 0.65
N ILE A 31 -0.71 11.99 1.12
CA ILE A 31 0.74 11.94 1.37
C ILE A 31 1.52 12.10 0.07
N TYR A 32 1.20 11.37 -1.00
CA TYR A 32 1.91 11.51 -2.27
C TYR A 32 1.83 12.93 -2.83
N ARG A 33 0.66 13.57 -2.76
CA ARG A 33 0.47 14.96 -3.18
C ARG A 33 1.27 15.95 -2.33
N SER A 34 1.42 15.73 -1.01
CA SER A 34 2.22 16.60 -0.14
C SER A 34 3.71 16.59 -0.50
N TYR A 35 4.19 15.52 -1.12
CA TYR A 35 5.54 15.41 -1.68
C TYR A 35 5.64 15.85 -3.15
N GLY A 36 4.57 16.36 -3.74
CA GLY A 36 4.55 16.86 -5.11
C GLY A 36 4.42 15.77 -6.20
N PHE A 37 4.01 14.55 -5.85
CA PHE A 37 3.75 13.52 -6.85
C PHE A 37 2.44 13.80 -7.60
N ALA A 38 2.49 13.74 -8.93
CA ALA A 38 1.34 13.90 -9.81
C ALA A 38 0.64 12.57 -10.09
N PRO A 39 -0.70 12.54 -10.18
CA PRO A 39 -1.40 11.33 -10.58
C PRO A 39 -1.16 11.01 -12.05
N ILE A 40 -0.96 9.74 -12.35
CA ILE A 40 -1.03 9.21 -13.72
C ILE A 40 -1.93 7.98 -13.74
N ASP A 41 -2.31 7.56 -14.93
CA ASP A 41 -2.95 6.27 -15.18
C ASP A 41 -2.37 5.65 -16.46
N THR A 42 -2.26 4.32 -16.48
CA THR A 42 -1.81 3.53 -17.63
C THR A 42 -2.82 2.43 -17.90
N PRO A 43 -2.95 1.94 -19.13
CA PRO A 43 -3.86 0.85 -19.46
C PRO A 43 -3.62 -0.41 -18.62
N ALA A 44 -4.70 -1.12 -18.29
CA ALA A 44 -4.63 -2.41 -17.63
C ALA A 44 -4.04 -3.50 -18.53
N LEU A 45 -4.21 -3.35 -19.84
CA LEU A 45 -3.65 -4.21 -20.88
C LEU A 45 -2.52 -3.49 -21.58
N GLU A 46 -1.41 -4.18 -21.73
CA GLU A 46 -0.26 -3.76 -22.52
C GLU A 46 0.04 -4.77 -23.60
N TYR A 47 0.79 -4.39 -24.65
CA TYR A 47 1.39 -5.39 -25.51
C TYR A 47 2.28 -6.33 -24.69
N LEU A 48 2.22 -7.62 -24.99
CA LEU A 48 2.97 -8.63 -24.22
C LEU A 48 4.46 -8.34 -24.18
N GLU A 49 5.05 -7.85 -25.28
CA GLU A 49 6.45 -7.44 -25.38
C GLU A 49 6.86 -6.32 -24.40
N ILE A 50 5.91 -5.44 -24.02
CA ILE A 50 6.13 -4.43 -22.99
C ILE A 50 6.33 -5.10 -21.62
N LEU A 51 5.53 -6.11 -21.32
CA LEU A 51 5.52 -6.75 -19.99
C LEU A 51 6.66 -7.77 -19.81
N THR A 52 7.11 -8.42 -20.89
CA THR A 52 8.12 -9.50 -20.86
C THR A 52 9.55 -9.01 -21.02
N GLY A 53 9.77 -7.76 -21.32
CA GLY A 53 11.11 -7.24 -21.71
C GLY A 53 12.21 -7.34 -20.66
N LYS A 54 11.90 -7.41 -19.36
CA LYS A 54 12.87 -7.60 -18.25
C LYS A 54 12.33 -8.44 -17.08
N GLY A 55 11.27 -9.21 -17.31
CA GLY A 55 10.80 -10.19 -16.34
C GLY A 55 11.78 -11.38 -16.26
N SER A 56 11.84 -12.02 -15.09
CA SER A 56 12.45 -13.34 -15.01
C SER A 56 11.52 -14.36 -15.71
N ALA A 57 12.09 -15.51 -16.08
CA ALA A 57 11.28 -16.63 -16.62
C ALA A 57 10.15 -17.06 -15.64
N GLU A 58 10.26 -16.74 -14.37
CA GLU A 58 9.24 -16.97 -13.35
C GLU A 58 8.13 -15.90 -13.42
N THR A 59 8.47 -14.65 -13.66
CA THR A 59 7.51 -13.55 -13.89
C THR A 59 6.68 -13.81 -15.13
N ASP A 60 7.32 -14.26 -16.21
CA ASP A 60 6.64 -14.57 -17.48
C ASP A 60 5.59 -15.68 -17.32
N LYS A 61 5.84 -16.68 -16.45
CA LYS A 61 4.87 -17.75 -16.15
C LYS A 61 3.66 -17.26 -15.33
N GLN A 62 3.78 -16.15 -14.67
CA GLN A 62 2.70 -15.58 -13.83
C GLN A 62 1.88 -14.52 -14.56
N LEU A 63 2.27 -14.13 -15.78
CA LEU A 63 1.53 -13.16 -16.59
C LEU A 63 0.21 -13.76 -17.11
N TYR A 64 -0.87 -13.03 -16.95
CA TYR A 64 -2.11 -13.30 -17.67
C TYR A 64 -1.99 -12.70 -19.07
N SER A 65 -1.87 -13.56 -20.08
CA SER A 65 -1.72 -13.15 -21.47
C SER A 65 -2.70 -13.88 -22.38
N PHE A 66 -3.12 -13.19 -23.44
CA PHE A 66 -4.04 -13.74 -24.44
C PHE A 66 -3.85 -12.99 -25.78
N THR A 67 -4.54 -13.47 -26.81
CA THR A 67 -4.63 -12.76 -28.09
C THR A 67 -5.95 -12.00 -28.12
N ASP A 68 -5.91 -10.70 -28.41
CA ASP A 68 -7.11 -9.89 -28.50
C ASP A 68 -7.84 -10.07 -29.85
N HIS A 69 -8.98 -9.42 -30.02
CA HIS A 69 -9.78 -9.49 -31.25
C HIS A 69 -9.09 -8.92 -32.50
N GLY A 70 -7.97 -8.21 -32.34
CA GLY A 70 -7.15 -7.70 -33.43
C GLY A 70 -5.88 -8.52 -33.67
N ASP A 71 -5.86 -9.80 -33.22
CA ASP A 71 -4.74 -10.73 -33.31
C ASP A 71 -3.44 -10.24 -32.67
N ARG A 72 -3.54 -9.33 -31.69
CA ARG A 72 -2.39 -8.80 -30.94
C ARG A 72 -2.17 -9.61 -29.68
N ARG A 73 -0.91 -9.98 -29.39
CA ARG A 73 -0.52 -10.57 -28.13
C ARG A 73 -0.50 -9.50 -27.03
N VAL A 74 -1.37 -9.63 -26.06
CA VAL A 74 -1.53 -8.69 -24.95
C VAL A 74 -1.44 -9.41 -23.61
N GLY A 75 -1.14 -8.66 -22.55
CA GLY A 75 -1.13 -9.17 -21.19
C GLY A 75 -1.71 -8.18 -20.21
N MET A 76 -2.20 -8.67 -19.09
CA MET A 76 -2.58 -7.83 -17.95
C MET A 76 -1.32 -7.39 -17.23
N ARG A 77 -1.24 -6.11 -16.85
CA ARG A 77 -0.07 -5.56 -16.13
C ARG A 77 0.20 -6.31 -14.84
N PHE A 78 1.45 -6.72 -14.67
CA PHE A 78 1.96 -7.46 -13.52
C PHE A 78 2.30 -6.56 -12.34
N ASP A 79 2.73 -5.34 -12.65
CA ASP A 79 3.03 -4.24 -11.73
C ASP A 79 2.66 -2.89 -12.40
N LEU A 80 2.91 -1.79 -11.70
CA LEU A 80 2.69 -0.45 -12.24
C LEU A 80 4.00 0.24 -12.68
N THR A 81 5.17 -0.36 -12.40
CA THR A 81 6.48 0.22 -12.69
C THR A 81 6.89 0.00 -14.15
N VAL A 82 6.67 -1.22 -14.69
CA VAL A 82 6.95 -1.51 -16.12
C VAL A 82 6.08 -0.67 -17.05
N PRO A 83 4.74 -0.58 -16.89
CA PRO A 83 3.91 0.36 -17.64
C PRO A 83 4.34 1.82 -17.46
N PHE A 84 4.80 2.21 -16.28
CA PHE A 84 5.32 3.56 -16.04
C PHE A 84 6.61 3.83 -16.83
N ALA A 85 7.53 2.88 -16.90
CA ALA A 85 8.76 3.05 -17.69
C ALA A 85 8.44 3.26 -19.18
N ARG A 86 7.48 2.51 -19.75
CA ARG A 86 6.97 2.72 -21.09
C ARG A 86 6.29 4.10 -21.24
N PHE A 87 5.46 4.49 -20.27
CA PHE A 87 4.80 5.80 -20.22
C PHE A 87 5.83 6.94 -20.20
N ALA A 88 6.85 6.84 -19.34
CA ALA A 88 7.93 7.83 -19.27
C ALA A 88 8.67 7.94 -20.61
N ALA A 89 9.03 6.82 -21.23
CA ALA A 89 9.67 6.83 -22.54
C ALA A 89 8.86 7.55 -23.61
N GLN A 90 7.55 7.48 -23.56
CA GLN A 90 6.65 8.18 -24.51
C GLN A 90 6.47 9.68 -24.22
N HIS A 91 6.44 10.06 -22.93
CA HIS A 91 5.92 11.37 -22.53
C HIS A 91 6.94 12.28 -21.84
N ILE A 92 8.15 11.78 -21.52
CA ILE A 92 9.13 12.53 -20.71
C ILE A 92 9.57 13.84 -21.37
N ALA A 93 9.58 13.91 -22.69
CA ALA A 93 9.91 15.13 -23.40
C ALA A 93 8.91 16.28 -23.12
N THR A 94 7.65 15.93 -22.82
CA THR A 94 6.59 16.90 -22.46
C THR A 94 6.56 17.14 -20.96
N LEU A 95 6.79 16.09 -20.14
CA LEU A 95 6.68 16.15 -18.69
C LEU A 95 7.92 16.77 -18.02
N GLY A 96 9.11 16.65 -18.66
CA GLY A 96 10.40 17.07 -18.09
C GLY A 96 10.94 16.07 -17.05
N THR A 97 12.16 16.36 -16.57
CA THR A 97 12.86 15.59 -15.54
C THR A 97 13.44 16.50 -14.46
N PRO A 98 13.47 16.08 -13.19
CA PRO A 98 12.86 14.85 -12.67
C PRO A 98 11.34 14.91 -12.69
N PHE A 99 10.70 13.78 -12.98
CA PHE A 99 9.24 13.64 -12.94
C PHE A 99 8.82 12.73 -11.79
N LYS A 100 7.88 13.21 -10.97
CA LYS A 100 7.32 12.52 -9.79
C LYS A 100 5.89 12.11 -10.08
N ARG A 101 5.60 10.82 -10.01
CA ARG A 101 4.24 10.30 -10.23
C ARG A 101 3.75 9.44 -9.09
N TYR A 102 2.43 9.35 -8.90
CA TYR A 102 1.81 8.23 -8.21
C TYR A 102 0.74 7.56 -9.08
N HIS A 103 0.53 6.27 -8.87
CA HIS A 103 -0.47 5.46 -9.56
C HIS A 103 -1.04 4.42 -8.60
N MET A 104 -2.35 4.39 -8.44
CA MET A 104 -3.06 3.45 -7.58
C MET A 104 -3.99 2.62 -8.44
N ALA A 105 -3.65 1.37 -8.69
CA ALA A 105 -4.41 0.55 -9.60
C ALA A 105 -4.26 -0.95 -9.33
N THR A 106 -5.17 -1.72 -9.90
CA THR A 106 -5.17 -3.18 -9.85
C THR A 106 -4.11 -3.75 -10.78
N VAL A 107 -3.45 -4.80 -10.31
CA VAL A 107 -2.48 -5.62 -11.05
C VAL A 107 -2.83 -7.10 -10.89
N TRP A 108 -2.29 -7.94 -11.78
CA TRP A 108 -2.65 -9.36 -11.86
C TRP A 108 -1.41 -10.24 -11.92
N ARG A 109 -1.36 -11.24 -11.03
CA ARG A 109 -0.27 -12.23 -10.95
C ARG A 109 -0.81 -13.64 -10.78
N GLY A 110 -0.43 -14.56 -11.67
CA GLY A 110 -0.82 -15.95 -11.62
C GLY A 110 -0.14 -16.78 -10.52
N GLU A 111 0.22 -16.15 -9.41
CA GLU A 111 0.95 -16.80 -8.30
C GLU A 111 0.06 -17.68 -7.40
N ASN A 112 0.71 -18.46 -6.54
CA ASN A 112 0.01 -19.22 -5.51
C ASN A 112 -0.57 -18.29 -4.45
N THR A 113 -1.87 -18.45 -4.18
CA THR A 113 -2.59 -17.62 -3.22
C THR A 113 -2.20 -17.95 -1.79
N GLN A 114 -2.01 -16.90 -0.99
CA GLN A 114 -1.76 -16.96 0.44
C GLN A 114 -2.53 -15.80 1.11
N ARG A 115 -2.55 -15.76 2.43
CA ARG A 115 -3.13 -14.63 3.17
C ARG A 115 -2.47 -13.31 2.75
N GLY A 116 -3.25 -12.32 2.34
CA GLY A 116 -2.77 -11.04 1.80
C GLY A 116 -2.08 -11.13 0.43
N ARG A 117 -2.10 -12.30 -0.24
CA ARG A 117 -1.63 -12.50 -1.60
C ARG A 117 -2.72 -13.08 -2.47
N TYR A 118 -3.18 -12.29 -3.41
CA TYR A 118 -4.24 -12.60 -4.35
C TYR A 118 -3.71 -12.52 -5.77
N ARG A 119 -4.44 -13.11 -6.71
CA ARG A 119 -4.11 -13.04 -8.14
C ARG A 119 -4.53 -11.72 -8.77
N GLU A 120 -5.48 -11.04 -8.16
CA GLU A 120 -5.89 -9.68 -8.43
C GLU A 120 -5.75 -8.87 -7.14
N PHE A 121 -4.96 -7.80 -7.17
CA PHE A 121 -4.71 -6.97 -6.00
C PHE A 121 -4.32 -5.55 -6.41
N MET A 122 -4.42 -4.62 -5.47
CA MET A 122 -4.14 -3.22 -5.73
C MET A 122 -2.74 -2.83 -5.23
N GLN A 123 -2.01 -2.12 -6.09
CA GLN A 123 -0.77 -1.45 -5.74
C GLN A 123 -1.00 0.07 -5.61
N CYS A 124 -0.31 0.69 -4.69
CA CYS A 124 -0.21 2.15 -4.55
C CYS A 124 1.24 2.53 -4.74
N ASP A 125 1.62 2.82 -5.97
CA ASP A 125 2.98 3.11 -6.38
C ASP A 125 3.21 4.62 -6.43
N PHE A 126 4.41 5.02 -6.05
CA PHE A 126 4.92 6.36 -6.30
C PHE A 126 6.38 6.25 -6.72
N ASP A 127 6.80 7.07 -7.69
CA ASP A 127 8.14 7.02 -8.28
C ASP A 127 8.62 8.40 -8.68
N THR A 128 9.92 8.60 -8.61
CA THR A 128 10.66 9.69 -9.20
C THR A 128 11.54 9.14 -10.31
N ILE A 129 11.42 9.67 -11.54
CA ILE A 129 12.21 9.24 -12.70
C ILE A 129 12.98 10.41 -13.31
N GLY A 130 14.14 10.12 -13.90
CA GLY A 130 14.97 11.10 -14.58
C GLY A 130 16.01 11.76 -13.68
N THR A 131 16.39 11.14 -12.54
CA THR A 131 17.44 11.62 -11.65
C THR A 131 18.21 10.48 -10.98
N THR A 132 19.52 10.68 -10.83
CA THR A 132 20.40 9.81 -10.02
C THR A 132 20.69 10.40 -8.64
N SER A 133 20.04 11.51 -8.29
CA SER A 133 20.26 12.17 -7.00
C SER A 133 19.91 11.26 -5.82
N PRO A 134 20.77 11.13 -4.81
CA PRO A 134 20.48 10.36 -3.59
C PRO A 134 19.34 10.98 -2.77
N VAL A 135 18.99 12.24 -3.03
CA VAL A 135 17.83 12.89 -2.40
C VAL A 135 16.54 12.19 -2.80
N ALA A 136 16.44 11.66 -4.03
CA ALA A 136 15.25 10.93 -4.46
C ALA A 136 15.12 9.58 -3.73
N ASP A 137 16.25 8.91 -3.43
CA ASP A 137 16.25 7.68 -2.62
C ASP A 137 15.80 7.98 -1.18
N LEU A 138 16.35 9.03 -0.58
CA LEU A 138 15.98 9.51 0.76
C LEU A 138 14.48 9.85 0.81
N GLU A 139 14.00 10.66 -0.12
CA GLU A 139 12.60 11.06 -0.19
C GLU A 139 11.67 9.86 -0.30
N THR A 140 12.06 8.82 -1.06
CA THR A 140 11.28 7.58 -1.17
C THR A 140 11.09 6.92 0.20
N VAL A 141 12.13 6.85 1.02
CA VAL A 141 12.03 6.30 2.39
C VAL A 141 11.15 7.18 3.28
N LEU A 142 11.28 8.51 3.18
CA LEU A 142 10.46 9.46 3.96
C LEU A 142 8.97 9.35 3.59
N VAL A 143 8.64 9.24 2.31
CA VAL A 143 7.25 9.04 1.85
C VAL A 143 6.67 7.75 2.44
N VAL A 144 7.42 6.65 2.43
CA VAL A 144 6.97 5.39 3.04
C VAL A 144 6.76 5.55 4.54
N HIS A 145 7.70 6.19 5.24
CA HIS A 145 7.58 6.49 6.68
C HIS A 145 6.31 7.26 6.99
N ASP A 146 6.13 8.40 6.34
CA ASP A 146 5.01 9.31 6.59
C ASP A 146 3.67 8.69 6.20
N LEU A 147 3.65 7.87 5.16
CA LEU A 147 2.47 7.12 4.76
C LEU A 147 2.04 6.13 5.85
N LEU A 148 2.97 5.34 6.39
CA LEU A 148 2.67 4.36 7.43
C LEU A 148 2.24 5.04 8.73
N VAL A 149 2.88 6.16 9.09
CA VAL A 149 2.48 7.00 10.24
C VAL A 149 1.07 7.56 10.03
N ALA A 150 0.78 8.12 8.85
CA ALA A 150 -0.53 8.70 8.54
C ALA A 150 -1.67 7.67 8.50
N ILE A 151 -1.39 6.41 8.14
CA ILE A 151 -2.33 5.30 8.24
C ILE A 151 -2.61 4.94 9.71
N GLY A 152 -1.77 5.35 10.65
CA GLY A 152 -1.89 5.07 12.08
C GLY A 152 -1.12 3.81 12.53
N ILE A 153 -0.16 3.34 11.75
CA ILE A 153 0.68 2.20 12.11
C ILE A 153 1.76 2.69 13.07
N LYS A 154 1.67 2.28 14.34
CA LYS A 154 2.60 2.71 15.39
C LYS A 154 3.91 1.91 15.42
N ARG A 155 3.86 0.63 15.05
CA ARG A 155 4.98 -0.31 15.13
C ARG A 155 5.28 -0.90 13.76
N PHE A 156 6.29 -0.34 13.10
CA PHE A 156 6.80 -0.81 11.80
C PHE A 156 8.29 -0.53 11.70
N THR A 157 8.95 -1.28 10.87
CA THR A 157 10.37 -1.11 10.55
C THR A 157 10.54 -1.04 9.03
N ILE A 158 11.27 -0.05 8.55
CA ILE A 158 11.72 0.07 7.15
C ILE A 158 13.14 -0.49 7.09
N ARG A 159 13.32 -1.56 6.36
CA ARG A 159 14.61 -2.20 6.14
C ARG A 159 15.17 -1.73 4.82
N VAL A 160 16.43 -1.35 4.80
CA VAL A 160 17.11 -0.83 3.60
C VAL A 160 18.40 -1.60 3.31
N ASN A 161 18.74 -1.73 2.05
CA ASN A 161 20.02 -2.24 1.57
C ASN A 161 20.34 -1.55 0.23
N ASP A 162 21.50 -1.88 -0.34
CA ASP A 162 21.87 -1.50 -1.70
C ASP A 162 22.38 -2.72 -2.46
N ARG A 163 21.82 -2.98 -3.64
CA ARG A 163 22.20 -4.16 -4.45
C ARG A 163 23.67 -4.16 -4.85
N ARG A 164 24.28 -2.99 -4.95
CA ARG A 164 25.71 -2.85 -5.26
C ARG A 164 26.61 -3.45 -4.17
N ILE A 165 26.17 -3.43 -2.90
CA ILE A 165 26.90 -4.02 -1.77
C ILE A 165 27.06 -5.51 -1.98
N LEU A 166 25.98 -6.25 -2.16
CA LEU A 166 26.05 -7.70 -2.39
C LEU A 166 26.76 -8.03 -3.69
N GLY A 167 26.52 -7.25 -4.76
CA GLY A 167 27.27 -7.38 -6.00
C GLY A 167 28.78 -7.20 -5.80
N GLY A 168 29.20 -6.25 -4.97
CA GLY A 168 30.61 -6.02 -4.61
C GLY A 168 31.19 -7.20 -3.84
N VAL A 169 30.47 -7.73 -2.84
CA VAL A 169 30.90 -8.92 -2.09
C VAL A 169 31.09 -10.12 -3.03
N LEU A 170 30.15 -10.34 -3.96
CA LEU A 170 30.26 -11.44 -4.93
C LEU A 170 31.44 -11.26 -5.90
N ARG A 171 31.68 -10.04 -6.40
CA ARG A 171 32.86 -9.77 -7.27
C ARG A 171 34.17 -9.95 -6.51
N SER A 172 34.25 -9.46 -5.28
CA SER A 172 35.42 -9.65 -4.42
C SER A 172 35.70 -11.14 -4.10
N ALA A 173 34.64 -11.95 -4.07
CA ALA A 173 34.73 -13.39 -3.88
C ALA A 173 34.94 -14.18 -5.20
N GLY A 174 35.00 -13.51 -6.36
CA GLY A 174 35.13 -14.18 -7.67
C GLY A 174 33.85 -14.89 -8.13
N LEU A 175 32.69 -14.49 -7.62
CA LEU A 175 31.39 -15.14 -7.83
C LEU A 175 30.39 -14.27 -8.64
N ALA A 176 30.88 -13.29 -9.40
CA ALA A 176 29.99 -12.37 -10.16
C ALA A 176 28.99 -13.12 -11.08
N GLU A 177 29.46 -14.16 -11.79
CA GLU A 177 28.64 -14.98 -12.70
C GLU A 177 27.58 -15.82 -11.99
N ARG A 178 27.67 -15.97 -10.66
CA ARG A 178 26.75 -16.76 -9.84
C ARG A 178 25.80 -15.92 -9.01
N SER A 179 25.77 -14.62 -9.27
CA SER A 179 24.98 -13.67 -8.47
C SER A 179 23.50 -14.06 -8.38
N THR A 180 22.89 -14.51 -9.49
CA THR A 180 21.48 -14.92 -9.53
C THR A 180 21.20 -16.15 -8.63
N ASP A 181 22.07 -17.15 -8.66
CA ASP A 181 21.90 -18.37 -7.87
C ASP A 181 22.10 -18.09 -6.38
N VAL A 182 23.12 -17.28 -6.04
CA VAL A 182 23.36 -16.85 -4.66
C VAL A 182 22.19 -16.05 -4.11
N LEU A 183 21.68 -15.08 -4.87
CA LEU A 183 20.50 -14.29 -4.50
C LEU A 183 19.29 -15.18 -4.24
N ARG A 184 19.02 -16.17 -5.11
CA ARG A 184 17.91 -17.11 -4.93
C ARG A 184 18.06 -17.97 -3.69
N SER A 185 19.28 -18.36 -3.35
CA SER A 185 19.54 -19.15 -2.14
C SER A 185 19.39 -18.31 -0.89
N LEU A 186 19.93 -17.07 -0.86
CA LEU A 186 19.76 -16.12 0.25
C LEU A 186 18.28 -15.81 0.54
N ASP A 187 17.47 -15.79 -0.48
CA ASP A 187 16.01 -15.62 -0.42
C ASP A 187 15.28 -16.66 0.44
N LYS A 188 15.89 -17.79 0.68
CA LYS A 188 15.34 -18.87 1.50
C LYS A 188 15.70 -18.73 2.98
N LEU A 189 16.56 -17.76 3.33
CA LEU A 189 16.84 -17.40 4.71
C LEU A 189 15.51 -17.04 5.42
N GLY A 190 15.36 -17.56 6.65
CA GLY A 190 14.10 -17.42 7.41
C GLY A 190 13.01 -18.45 7.05
N LYS A 191 13.15 -19.18 5.94
CA LYS A 191 12.25 -20.31 5.57
C LYS A 191 12.95 -21.67 5.69
N GLN A 192 14.27 -21.68 5.58
CA GLN A 192 15.14 -22.85 5.69
C GLN A 192 16.22 -22.59 6.73
N SER A 193 16.88 -23.64 7.21
CA SER A 193 18.05 -23.52 8.08
C SER A 193 19.23 -22.89 7.36
N LEU A 194 20.13 -22.24 8.12
CA LEU A 194 21.34 -21.63 7.56
C LEU A 194 22.19 -22.66 6.80
N ASP A 195 22.34 -23.86 7.36
CA ASP A 195 23.10 -24.96 6.74
C ASP A 195 22.48 -25.40 5.40
N ALA A 196 21.14 -25.50 5.32
CA ALA A 196 20.46 -25.85 4.08
C ALA A 196 20.70 -24.82 2.98
N VAL A 197 20.75 -23.52 3.33
CA VAL A 197 21.07 -22.44 2.37
C VAL A 197 22.54 -22.50 1.94
N VAL A 198 23.47 -22.80 2.85
CA VAL A 198 24.88 -23.03 2.54
C VAL A 198 25.04 -24.20 1.59
N ASP A 199 24.40 -25.34 1.87
CA ASP A 199 24.47 -26.55 1.03
C ASP A 199 23.89 -26.30 -0.36
N GLU A 200 22.81 -25.53 -0.48
CA GLU A 200 22.24 -25.14 -1.76
C GLU A 200 23.21 -24.28 -2.57
N MET A 201 23.85 -23.27 -1.95
CA MET A 201 24.87 -22.46 -2.60
C MET A 201 26.07 -23.32 -3.06
N ALA A 202 26.49 -24.26 -2.22
CA ALA A 202 27.55 -25.18 -2.57
C ALA A 202 27.16 -26.07 -3.78
N GLY A 203 25.91 -26.49 -3.87
CA GLY A 203 25.36 -27.21 -5.03
C GLY A 203 25.38 -26.37 -6.33
N HIS A 204 25.35 -25.05 -6.21
CA HIS A 204 25.55 -24.11 -7.32
C HIS A 204 27.04 -23.76 -7.57
N GLY A 205 27.95 -24.45 -6.90
CA GLY A 205 29.42 -24.30 -7.08
C GLY A 205 30.02 -23.10 -6.36
N VAL A 206 29.34 -22.57 -5.33
CA VAL A 206 29.92 -21.58 -4.40
C VAL A 206 30.78 -22.33 -3.37
N PRO A 207 32.05 -21.92 -3.11
CA PRO A 207 32.84 -22.53 -2.06
C PRO A 207 32.16 -22.45 -0.69
N ALA A 208 32.17 -23.53 0.08
CA ALA A 208 31.40 -23.64 1.33
C ALA A 208 31.78 -22.58 2.38
N ASP A 209 33.04 -22.17 2.44
CA ASP A 209 33.52 -21.09 3.30
C ASP A 209 32.97 -19.72 2.86
N VAL A 210 32.86 -19.47 1.55
CA VAL A 210 32.25 -18.25 0.99
C VAL A 210 30.74 -18.25 1.22
N ALA A 211 30.06 -19.40 1.00
CA ALA A 211 28.65 -19.54 1.28
C ALA A 211 28.31 -19.23 2.75
N ARG A 212 29.09 -19.75 3.70
CA ARG A 212 28.93 -19.43 5.12
C ARG A 212 29.11 -17.95 5.42
N ARG A 213 30.11 -17.29 4.81
CA ARG A 213 30.30 -15.83 4.97
C ARG A 213 29.15 -15.01 4.43
N LEU A 214 28.60 -15.39 3.26
CA LEU A 214 27.44 -14.74 2.67
C LEU A 214 26.20 -14.90 3.54
N VAL A 215 25.95 -16.10 4.08
CA VAL A 215 24.85 -16.37 5.00
C VAL A 215 25.03 -15.60 6.31
N ALA A 216 26.25 -15.57 6.87
CA ALA A 216 26.57 -14.80 8.06
C ALA A 216 26.35 -13.29 7.85
N MET A 217 26.77 -12.75 6.69
CA MET A 217 26.52 -11.36 6.31
C MET A 217 25.01 -11.06 6.24
N ALA A 218 24.24 -11.92 5.59
CA ALA A 218 22.80 -11.74 5.46
C ALA A 218 22.06 -11.87 6.80
N ALA A 219 22.65 -12.51 7.80
CA ALA A 219 22.11 -12.63 9.16
C ALA A 219 22.51 -11.47 10.08
N LEU A 220 23.32 -10.50 9.61
CA LEU A 220 23.70 -9.33 10.41
C LEU A 220 22.48 -8.51 10.78
N ALA A 221 22.38 -8.16 12.05
CA ALA A 221 21.33 -7.28 12.57
C ALA A 221 21.91 -6.43 13.70
N GLY A 222 21.36 -5.25 13.92
CA GLY A 222 21.80 -4.32 14.97
C GLY A 222 21.80 -2.88 14.52
N PRO A 223 22.53 -1.99 15.22
CA PRO A 223 22.68 -0.61 14.83
C PRO A 223 23.23 -0.49 13.40
N PRO A 224 22.65 0.36 12.54
CA PRO A 224 23.03 0.46 11.13
C PRO A 224 24.55 0.66 10.89
N ALA A 225 25.20 1.46 11.74
CA ALA A 225 26.64 1.72 11.63
C ALA A 225 27.48 0.46 11.86
N GLU A 226 27.09 -0.41 12.81
CA GLU A 226 27.76 -1.67 13.13
C GLU A 226 27.58 -2.68 11.99
N VAL A 227 26.34 -2.78 11.46
CA VAL A 227 26.05 -3.66 10.32
C VAL A 227 26.89 -3.25 9.11
N LEU A 228 26.93 -1.95 8.76
CA LEU A 228 27.75 -1.45 7.63
C LEU A 228 29.25 -1.69 7.86
N ALA A 229 29.74 -1.46 9.09
CA ALA A 229 31.16 -1.73 9.43
C ALA A 229 31.54 -3.21 9.30
N ALA A 230 30.60 -4.13 9.57
CA ALA A 230 30.80 -5.57 9.41
C ALA A 230 30.77 -6.02 7.95
N VAL A 231 29.96 -5.33 7.10
CA VAL A 231 29.84 -5.65 5.67
C VAL A 231 31.00 -5.07 4.84
N GLU A 232 31.53 -3.90 5.22
CA GLU A 232 32.57 -3.17 4.47
C GLU A 232 33.82 -4.02 4.13
N PRO A 233 34.40 -4.79 5.06
CA PRO A 233 35.54 -5.66 4.75
C PRO A 233 35.20 -6.75 3.73
N LEU A 234 33.96 -7.21 3.64
CA LEU A 234 33.52 -8.23 2.69
C LEU A 234 33.43 -7.68 1.26
N VAL A 235 33.10 -6.40 1.12
CA VAL A 235 33.10 -5.67 -0.16
C VAL A 235 34.53 -5.48 -0.65
N GLY A 236 35.53 -5.34 0.25
CA GLY A 236 36.92 -5.17 -0.09
C GLY A 236 37.19 -3.89 -0.92
N ASP A 237 37.97 -4.02 -2.01
CA ASP A 237 38.33 -2.90 -2.88
C ASP A 237 37.34 -2.66 -4.04
N ASP A 238 36.21 -3.34 -4.07
CA ASP A 238 35.23 -3.17 -5.13
C ASP A 238 34.59 -1.77 -5.06
N ALA A 239 34.92 -0.93 -6.06
CA ALA A 239 34.48 0.47 -6.09
C ALA A 239 32.93 0.61 -6.08
N VAL A 240 32.23 -0.24 -6.84
CA VAL A 240 30.77 -0.19 -6.97
C VAL A 240 30.09 -0.61 -5.66
N GLY A 241 30.64 -1.60 -4.98
CA GLY A 241 30.14 -2.01 -3.67
C GLY A 241 30.36 -0.93 -2.60
N ARG A 242 31.52 -0.25 -2.63
CA ARG A 242 31.79 0.90 -1.75
C ARG A 242 30.86 2.08 -2.00
N GLU A 243 30.51 2.36 -3.26
CA GLU A 243 29.46 3.35 -3.59
C GLU A 243 28.12 2.97 -2.99
N GLY A 244 27.76 1.68 -3.00
CA GLY A 244 26.55 1.17 -2.35
C GLY A 244 26.54 1.44 -0.84
N ILE A 245 27.67 1.16 -0.14
CA ILE A 245 27.82 1.46 1.29
C ILE A 245 27.67 2.97 1.56
N ALA A 246 28.33 3.80 0.76
CA ALA A 246 28.26 5.25 0.88
C ALA A 246 26.82 5.77 0.67
N ALA A 247 26.08 5.20 -0.30
CA ALA A 247 24.69 5.55 -0.55
C ALA A 247 23.79 5.21 0.64
N VAL A 248 23.95 4.02 1.25
CA VAL A 248 23.20 3.66 2.46
C VAL A 248 23.53 4.57 3.63
N ARG A 249 24.81 4.93 3.86
CA ARG A 249 25.21 5.90 4.89
C ARG A 249 24.54 7.25 4.67
N THR A 250 24.61 7.80 3.45
CA THR A 250 23.97 9.07 3.09
C THR A 250 22.45 9.04 3.34
N LEU A 251 21.81 7.93 3.00
CA LEU A 251 20.37 7.75 3.23
C LEU A 251 20.04 7.75 4.73
N LEU A 252 20.80 7.02 5.56
CA LEU A 252 20.58 6.95 7.01
C LEU A 252 20.81 8.31 7.69
N ASP A 253 21.87 9.02 7.30
CA ASP A 253 22.16 10.37 7.81
C ASP A 253 21.01 11.33 7.46
N GLY A 254 20.54 11.29 6.21
CA GLY A 254 19.42 12.14 5.79
C GLY A 254 18.09 11.80 6.51
N VAL A 255 17.80 10.51 6.73
CA VAL A 255 16.63 10.06 7.50
C VAL A 255 16.69 10.57 8.95
N ALA A 256 17.85 10.49 9.59
CA ALA A 256 18.06 11.00 10.95
C ALA A 256 17.89 12.54 11.00
N GLN A 257 18.47 13.27 10.03
CA GLN A 257 18.34 14.73 9.92
C GLN A 257 16.88 15.15 9.65
N ALA A 258 16.09 14.32 8.97
CA ALA A 258 14.66 14.55 8.76
C ALA A 258 13.81 14.29 10.02
N GLY A 259 14.41 13.84 11.13
CA GLY A 259 13.73 13.63 12.41
C GLY A 259 13.00 12.29 12.53
N VAL A 260 13.29 11.33 11.65
CA VAL A 260 12.75 9.96 11.79
C VAL A 260 13.39 9.29 13.01
N ALA A 261 12.56 8.69 13.85
CA ALA A 261 13.02 8.09 15.11
C ALA A 261 14.04 6.97 14.88
N GLU A 262 15.05 6.87 15.75
CA GLU A 262 16.05 5.80 15.74
C GLU A 262 15.40 4.40 15.76
N GLY A 263 15.97 3.46 15.03
CA GLY A 263 15.44 2.10 14.88
C GLY A 263 14.26 1.96 13.91
N ARG A 264 13.73 3.06 13.39
CA ARG A 264 12.64 3.03 12.41
C ARG A 264 13.12 2.61 11.02
N VAL A 265 14.34 3.00 10.66
CA VAL A 265 15.02 2.58 9.43
C VAL A 265 16.28 1.82 9.82
N VAL A 266 16.41 0.58 9.35
CA VAL A 266 17.53 -0.31 9.67
C VAL A 266 18.18 -0.87 8.41
N VAL A 267 19.46 -1.21 8.50
CA VAL A 267 20.17 -1.90 7.43
C VAL A 267 19.91 -3.39 7.55
N ASP A 268 19.48 -4.00 6.45
CA ASP A 268 19.25 -5.44 6.38
C ASP A 268 19.92 -6.03 5.14
N PRO A 269 21.14 -6.60 5.30
CA PRO A 269 21.87 -7.19 4.18
C PRO A 269 21.18 -8.41 3.55
N SER A 270 20.16 -8.99 4.18
CA SER A 270 19.39 -10.10 3.63
C SER A 270 18.43 -9.65 2.52
N ILE A 271 18.08 -8.36 2.45
CA ILE A 271 17.27 -7.83 1.34
C ILE A 271 18.12 -7.83 0.07
N ALA A 272 18.16 -8.99 -0.53
CA ALA A 272 18.74 -9.22 -1.84
C ALA A 272 17.68 -9.24 -2.93
N ARG A 273 16.39 -9.37 -2.50
CA ARG A 273 15.22 -9.39 -3.36
C ARG A 273 14.84 -8.01 -3.84
N GLY A 274 14.14 -8.05 -4.85
CA GLY A 274 13.42 -7.01 -5.55
C GLY A 274 13.08 -7.56 -6.90
N LEU A 275 12.30 -6.84 -7.65
CA LEU A 275 12.14 -7.13 -9.07
C LEU A 275 13.54 -7.08 -9.70
N ASP A 276 13.80 -7.94 -10.69
CA ASP A 276 15.14 -8.14 -11.29
C ASP A 276 15.74 -6.85 -11.87
N TYR A 277 14.96 -5.79 -11.99
CA TYR A 277 15.37 -4.49 -12.53
C TYR A 277 15.97 -3.50 -11.49
N TYR A 278 16.01 -3.81 -10.19
CA TYR A 278 16.63 -2.90 -9.22
C TYR A 278 18.17 -2.86 -9.36
N THR A 279 18.74 -1.64 -9.29
CA THR A 279 20.17 -1.35 -9.56
C THR A 279 20.92 -0.73 -8.38
N GLY A 280 20.22 -0.20 -7.38
CA GLY A 280 20.78 0.52 -6.24
C GLY A 280 20.06 0.22 -4.94
N ILE A 281 19.68 1.28 -4.21
CA ILE A 281 18.90 1.17 -2.95
C ILE A 281 17.67 0.32 -3.16
N VAL A 282 17.41 -0.56 -2.20
CA VAL A 282 16.20 -1.37 -2.06
C VAL A 282 15.64 -1.18 -0.65
N LEU A 283 14.33 -1.23 -0.52
CA LEU A 283 13.65 -1.10 0.76
C LEU A 283 12.47 -2.06 0.89
N GLU A 284 12.22 -2.50 2.11
CA GLU A 284 11.05 -3.29 2.50
C GLU A 284 10.54 -2.84 3.86
N SER A 285 9.22 -2.75 4.03
CA SER A 285 8.60 -2.32 5.28
C SER A 285 7.76 -3.43 5.89
N PHE A 286 7.90 -3.63 7.18
CA PHE A 286 7.27 -4.72 7.93
C PHE A 286 6.44 -4.18 9.09
N LEU A 287 5.34 -4.87 9.41
CA LEU A 287 4.64 -4.68 10.68
C LEU A 287 5.39 -5.47 11.77
N ASP A 288 5.90 -4.77 12.79
CA ASP A 288 6.67 -5.41 13.86
C ASP A 288 5.82 -6.40 14.67
N GLU A 289 4.50 -6.17 14.72
CA GLU A 289 3.53 -7.03 15.41
C GLU A 289 3.15 -8.27 14.61
N LEU A 290 3.43 -8.31 13.31
CA LEU A 290 3.10 -9.43 12.40
C LEU A 290 4.26 -9.71 11.43
N PRO A 291 5.42 -10.14 11.91
CA PRO A 291 6.60 -10.37 11.06
C PRO A 291 6.36 -11.46 10.00
N THR A 292 5.47 -12.41 10.26
CA THR A 292 5.13 -13.50 9.33
C THR A 292 4.28 -13.06 8.14
N LEU A 293 3.65 -11.88 8.20
CA LEU A 293 2.87 -11.33 7.09
C LEU A 293 3.76 -10.99 5.88
N GLY A 294 5.03 -10.70 6.13
CA GLY A 294 5.98 -10.23 5.13
C GLY A 294 5.90 -8.72 4.87
N SER A 295 6.65 -8.27 3.86
CA SER A 295 6.73 -6.86 3.53
C SER A 295 5.38 -6.30 3.06
N ILE A 296 4.94 -5.18 3.66
CA ILE A 296 3.71 -4.46 3.30
C ILE A 296 3.96 -3.33 2.29
N CYS A 297 5.19 -2.84 2.22
CA CYS A 297 5.63 -1.85 1.24
C CYS A 297 7.03 -2.20 0.80
N SER A 298 7.29 -2.20 -0.49
CA SER A 298 8.62 -2.49 -1.05
C SER A 298 8.94 -1.55 -2.20
N GLY A 299 10.23 -1.31 -2.41
CA GLY A 299 10.68 -0.41 -3.46
C GLY A 299 12.18 -0.47 -3.68
N GLY A 300 12.65 0.40 -4.57
CA GLY A 300 14.06 0.54 -4.85
C GLY A 300 14.34 1.38 -6.08
N ARG A 301 15.64 1.55 -6.37
CA ARG A 301 16.17 2.26 -7.53
C ARG A 301 16.28 1.32 -8.73
N TYR A 302 15.82 1.79 -9.89
CA TYR A 302 15.85 1.08 -11.18
C TYR A 302 16.31 2.03 -12.30
N ASP A 303 17.60 2.03 -12.59
CA ASP A 303 18.20 3.00 -13.52
C ASP A 303 18.06 2.62 -14.99
N ASP A 304 17.89 1.34 -15.31
CA ASP A 304 17.96 0.82 -16.67
C ASP A 304 16.60 0.39 -17.26
N LEU A 305 15.52 0.40 -16.47
CA LEU A 305 14.23 -0.15 -16.90
C LEU A 305 13.67 0.59 -18.11
N ALA A 306 13.73 1.93 -18.13
CA ALA A 306 13.23 2.72 -19.25
C ALA A 306 14.08 2.54 -20.53
N GLY A 307 15.32 2.06 -20.40
CA GLY A 307 16.21 1.76 -21.52
C GLY A 307 15.68 0.70 -22.49
N LEU A 308 14.64 -0.06 -22.09
CA LEU A 308 13.91 -0.96 -22.99
C LEU A 308 13.12 -0.21 -24.06
N TYR A 309 12.68 1.00 -23.78
CA TYR A 309 11.72 1.75 -24.58
C TYR A 309 12.29 3.03 -25.18
N THR A 310 13.42 3.51 -24.68
CA THR A 310 14.06 4.75 -25.13
C THR A 310 15.58 4.68 -24.98
N LYS A 311 16.28 5.44 -25.84
CA LYS A 311 17.75 5.67 -25.70
C LYS A 311 18.08 6.72 -24.63
N GLN A 312 17.10 7.49 -24.19
CA GLN A 312 17.29 8.47 -23.13
C GLN A 312 17.48 7.73 -21.79
N ARG A 313 18.52 8.08 -21.05
CA ARG A 313 18.74 7.54 -19.72
C ARG A 313 17.73 8.15 -18.74
N LEU A 314 16.86 7.32 -18.17
CA LEU A 314 15.80 7.72 -17.26
C LEU A 314 15.89 6.87 -15.97
N PRO A 315 16.88 7.15 -15.11
CA PRO A 315 16.98 6.45 -13.82
C PRO A 315 15.78 6.76 -12.96
N GLY A 316 15.27 5.75 -12.25
CA GLY A 316 14.08 5.85 -11.43
C GLY A 316 14.27 5.26 -10.04
N VAL A 317 13.49 5.74 -9.09
CA VAL A 317 13.37 5.19 -7.75
C VAL A 317 11.93 5.36 -7.27
N GLY A 318 11.40 4.38 -6.57
CA GLY A 318 10.05 4.44 -6.03
C GLY A 318 9.70 3.25 -5.17
N ALA A 319 8.47 3.26 -4.64
CA ALA A 319 7.98 2.17 -3.83
C ALA A 319 6.48 1.92 -4.06
N SER A 320 6.04 0.74 -3.66
CA SER A 320 4.67 0.25 -3.77
C SER A 320 4.15 -0.20 -2.42
N LEU A 321 3.05 0.40 -1.95
CA LEU A 321 2.28 -0.12 -0.83
C LEU A 321 1.33 -1.22 -1.32
N GLY A 322 1.47 -2.42 -0.76
CA GLY A 322 0.57 -3.55 -1.00
C GLY A 322 -0.69 -3.45 -0.14
N ILE A 323 -1.73 -2.79 -0.65
CA ILE A 323 -2.98 -2.52 0.09
C ILE A 323 -3.61 -3.78 0.64
N ASP A 324 -3.72 -4.81 -0.17
CA ASP A 324 -4.41 -6.05 0.22
C ASP A 324 -3.69 -6.78 1.36
N ARG A 325 -2.35 -6.72 1.35
CA ARG A 325 -1.55 -7.29 2.44
C ARG A 325 -1.68 -6.46 3.71
N LEU A 326 -1.65 -5.13 3.59
CA LEU A 326 -1.86 -4.24 4.72
C LEU A 326 -3.24 -4.44 5.35
N LEU A 327 -4.30 -4.52 4.53
CA LEU A 327 -5.66 -4.80 5.02
C LEU A 327 -5.73 -6.12 5.77
N ALA A 328 -5.13 -7.20 5.23
CA ALA A 328 -5.08 -8.50 5.91
C ALA A 328 -4.34 -8.43 7.25
N GLY A 329 -3.28 -7.62 7.34
CA GLY A 329 -2.55 -7.39 8.60
C GLY A 329 -3.37 -6.58 9.61
N LEU A 330 -4.03 -5.52 9.18
CA LEU A 330 -4.90 -4.70 10.05
C LEU A 330 -6.12 -5.49 10.54
N GLU A 331 -6.68 -6.36 9.71
CA GLU A 331 -7.77 -7.28 10.10
C GLU A 331 -7.29 -8.25 11.20
N GLU A 332 -6.10 -8.85 11.04
CA GLU A 332 -5.53 -9.75 12.05
C GLU A 332 -5.26 -9.05 13.38
N LEU A 333 -4.85 -7.79 13.34
CA LEU A 333 -4.63 -6.97 14.52
C LEU A 333 -5.92 -6.40 15.13
N GLY A 334 -7.09 -6.70 14.54
CA GLY A 334 -8.39 -6.17 14.99
C GLY A 334 -8.51 -4.64 14.83
N ARG A 335 -7.76 -4.06 13.88
CA ARG A 335 -7.70 -2.60 13.65
C ARG A 335 -8.48 -2.13 12.42
N LEU A 336 -9.18 -3.04 11.74
CA LEU A 336 -10.11 -2.68 10.67
C LEU A 336 -11.41 -2.14 11.25
N ALA A 337 -11.88 -1.00 10.73
CA ALA A 337 -13.20 -0.51 11.06
C ALA A 337 -14.27 -1.52 10.58
N THR A 338 -15.27 -1.77 11.40
CA THR A 338 -16.34 -2.75 11.13
C THR A 338 -17.59 -2.12 10.49
N ALA A 339 -17.61 -0.78 10.32
CA ALA A 339 -18.73 -0.09 9.70
C ALA A 339 -18.94 -0.55 8.24
N GLU A 340 -20.18 -0.93 7.92
CA GLU A 340 -20.59 -1.38 6.58
C GLU A 340 -21.20 -0.25 5.74
N THR A 341 -21.16 0.98 6.24
CA THR A 341 -21.73 2.17 5.59
C THR A 341 -20.78 3.37 5.73
N PRO A 342 -20.67 4.22 4.70
CA PRO A 342 -19.98 5.50 4.82
C PRO A 342 -20.84 6.56 5.53
N ALA A 343 -22.15 6.30 5.71
CA ALA A 343 -23.07 7.26 6.28
C ALA A 343 -22.99 7.25 7.83
N GLU A 344 -22.90 8.44 8.41
CA GLU A 344 -22.84 8.64 9.87
C GLU A 344 -24.22 8.73 10.49
N VAL A 345 -25.20 9.30 9.75
CA VAL A 345 -26.57 9.52 10.19
C VAL A 345 -27.51 8.58 9.45
N PHE A 346 -28.30 7.83 10.20
CA PHE A 346 -29.41 7.05 9.70
C PHE A 346 -30.72 7.80 9.93
N LEU A 347 -31.34 8.33 8.88
CA LEU A 347 -32.66 8.97 8.99
C LEU A 347 -33.77 7.92 8.89
N VAL A 348 -34.49 7.74 9.97
CA VAL A 348 -35.56 6.77 10.07
C VAL A 348 -36.79 7.21 9.24
N HIS A 349 -37.32 6.32 8.41
CA HIS A 349 -38.60 6.52 7.71
C HIS A 349 -39.74 5.96 8.53
N PHE A 350 -40.39 6.83 9.29
CA PHE A 350 -41.46 6.40 10.20
C PHE A 350 -42.86 6.49 9.57
N ASP A 351 -43.15 7.57 8.85
CA ASP A 351 -44.46 7.87 8.28
C ASP A 351 -44.34 8.30 6.80
N ALA A 352 -45.01 7.55 5.94
CA ALA A 352 -45.02 7.84 4.50
C ALA A 352 -45.73 9.17 4.15
N ALA A 353 -46.64 9.66 5.01
CA ALA A 353 -47.32 10.94 4.81
C ALA A 353 -46.34 12.14 4.88
N HIS A 354 -45.21 12.00 5.60
CA HIS A 354 -44.17 13.00 5.79
C HIS A 354 -42.94 12.80 4.88
N LEU A 355 -43.04 12.05 3.79
CA LEU A 355 -41.95 11.76 2.89
C LEU A 355 -41.22 13.04 2.43
N GLY A 356 -41.98 14.09 2.06
CA GLY A 356 -41.38 15.36 1.63
C GLY A 356 -40.54 16.04 2.72
N ASP A 357 -40.98 15.93 3.98
CA ASP A 357 -40.26 16.49 5.13
C ASP A 357 -38.96 15.73 5.38
N TYR A 358 -38.96 14.40 5.36
CA TYR A 358 -37.77 13.59 5.49
C TYR A 358 -36.75 13.88 4.38
N LEU A 359 -37.20 14.03 3.13
CA LEU A 359 -36.34 14.36 2.01
C LEU A 359 -35.69 15.73 2.17
N ARG A 360 -36.43 16.75 2.66
CA ARG A 360 -35.87 18.08 2.95
C ARG A 360 -34.87 18.04 4.07
N ILE A 361 -35.10 17.30 5.14
CA ILE A 361 -34.17 17.09 6.24
C ILE A 361 -32.91 16.40 5.74
N ALA A 362 -33.03 15.30 5.00
CA ALA A 362 -31.88 14.61 4.45
C ALA A 362 -31.04 15.50 3.53
N ALA A 363 -31.70 16.35 2.72
CA ALA A 363 -31.02 17.30 1.84
C ALA A 363 -30.26 18.38 2.64
N ALA A 364 -30.87 18.93 3.69
CA ALA A 364 -30.25 19.94 4.54
C ALA A 364 -29.00 19.38 5.27
N LEU A 365 -29.11 18.20 5.86
CA LEU A 365 -27.97 17.53 6.52
C LEU A 365 -26.82 17.26 5.54
N ARG A 366 -27.12 16.81 4.32
CA ARG A 366 -26.10 16.57 3.27
C ARG A 366 -25.47 17.86 2.78
N ALA A 367 -26.24 18.94 2.69
CA ALA A 367 -25.71 20.26 2.28
C ALA A 367 -24.69 20.81 3.30
N ASP A 368 -24.83 20.44 4.58
CA ASP A 368 -23.87 20.76 5.64
C ASP A 368 -22.66 19.79 5.69
N GLY A 369 -22.55 18.87 4.74
CA GLY A 369 -21.42 17.95 4.64
C GLY A 369 -21.58 16.63 5.41
N MET A 370 -22.70 16.41 6.09
CA MET A 370 -22.97 15.15 6.77
C MET A 370 -23.34 14.04 5.77
N THR A 371 -22.92 12.81 6.05
CA THR A 371 -23.30 11.63 5.27
C THR A 371 -24.54 10.99 5.85
N VAL A 372 -25.64 10.94 5.07
CA VAL A 372 -26.97 10.53 5.53
C VAL A 372 -27.56 9.44 4.65
N GLU A 373 -27.90 8.30 5.25
CA GLU A 373 -28.76 7.29 4.62
C GLU A 373 -30.20 7.49 5.10
N PHE A 374 -31.10 7.80 4.18
CA PHE A 374 -32.55 7.81 4.45
C PHE A 374 -33.11 6.43 4.14
N PHE A 375 -33.83 5.84 5.12
CA PHE A 375 -34.40 4.51 4.91
C PHE A 375 -35.54 4.54 3.89
N PRO A 376 -35.50 3.69 2.84
CA PRO A 376 -36.41 3.86 1.70
C PRO A 376 -37.86 3.50 1.97
N GLU A 377 -38.14 2.74 3.00
CA GLU A 377 -39.49 2.20 3.28
C GLU A 377 -39.95 2.56 4.69
N ALA A 378 -41.21 2.98 4.82
CA ALA A 378 -41.81 3.16 6.13
C ALA A 378 -42.00 1.79 6.82
N ARG A 379 -41.18 1.51 7.83
CA ARG A 379 -41.20 0.27 8.62
C ARG A 379 -41.21 0.57 10.12
N ARG A 380 -41.47 -0.48 10.93
CA ARG A 380 -41.40 -0.38 12.38
C ARG A 380 -40.02 0.09 12.85
N LEU A 381 -40.01 1.08 13.74
CA LEU A 381 -38.78 1.72 14.26
C LEU A 381 -37.71 0.71 14.71
N GLY A 382 -38.08 -0.29 15.50
CA GLY A 382 -37.12 -1.27 16.01
C GLY A 382 -36.41 -2.08 14.94
N GLN A 383 -37.05 -2.35 13.79
CA GLN A 383 -36.41 -3.05 12.65
C GLN A 383 -35.37 -2.16 11.97
N GLN A 384 -35.71 -0.87 11.80
CA GLN A 384 -34.81 0.10 11.20
C GLN A 384 -33.56 0.35 12.08
N LEU A 385 -33.77 0.57 13.39
CA LEU A 385 -32.68 0.76 14.35
C LEU A 385 -31.77 -0.47 14.45
N LYS A 386 -32.33 -1.68 14.42
CA LYS A 386 -31.51 -2.91 14.40
C LYS A 386 -30.65 -3.02 13.15
N LEU A 387 -31.20 -2.64 12.00
CA LEU A 387 -30.41 -2.60 10.75
C LEU A 387 -29.32 -1.53 10.80
N ALA A 388 -29.66 -0.32 11.29
CA ALA A 388 -28.69 0.78 11.42
C ALA A 388 -27.53 0.40 12.36
N ALA A 389 -27.83 -0.18 13.51
CA ALA A 389 -26.81 -0.66 14.44
C ALA A 389 -25.93 -1.76 13.81
N LYS A 390 -26.52 -2.72 13.09
CA LYS A 390 -25.78 -3.77 12.38
C LYS A 390 -24.82 -3.20 11.33
N LYS A 391 -25.26 -2.18 10.58
CA LYS A 391 -24.44 -1.51 9.55
C LYS A 391 -23.35 -0.60 10.13
N GLY A 392 -23.38 -0.31 11.43
CA GLY A 392 -22.38 0.54 12.11
C GLY A 392 -22.62 2.04 11.97
N PHE A 393 -23.87 2.48 11.80
CA PHE A 393 -24.20 3.91 11.90
C PHE A 393 -23.91 4.44 13.30
N ARG A 394 -23.45 5.67 13.38
CA ARG A 394 -23.17 6.35 14.67
C ARG A 394 -24.47 6.85 15.32
N VAL A 395 -25.31 7.49 14.53
CA VAL A 395 -26.52 8.16 14.99
C VAL A 395 -27.74 7.76 14.15
N ALA A 396 -28.86 7.50 14.81
CA ALA A 396 -30.16 7.45 14.18
C ALA A 396 -30.95 8.71 14.50
N LEU A 397 -31.40 9.43 13.48
CA LEU A 397 -32.33 10.56 13.60
C LEU A 397 -33.76 10.05 13.45
N VAL A 398 -34.53 10.17 14.50
CA VAL A 398 -35.91 9.68 14.58
C VAL A 398 -36.87 10.88 14.70
N ILE A 399 -37.76 11.03 13.71
CA ILE A 399 -38.77 12.06 13.69
C ILE A 399 -40.08 11.36 13.34
N GLY A 400 -40.94 11.17 14.35
CA GLY A 400 -42.24 10.56 14.18
C GLY A 400 -43.34 11.59 13.91
N THR A 401 -44.55 11.13 13.55
CA THR A 401 -45.72 11.98 13.21
C THR A 401 -46.00 13.02 14.28
N ASP A 402 -46.11 12.61 15.55
CA ASP A 402 -46.35 13.52 16.67
C ASP A 402 -45.19 14.49 16.91
N VAL A 403 -44.01 14.12 16.48
CA VAL A 403 -42.75 14.85 16.66
C VAL A 403 -42.62 15.99 15.63
N PHE A 404 -43.09 15.78 14.39
CA PHE A 404 -43.24 16.85 13.39
C PHE A 404 -44.17 17.95 13.92
N ALA A 405 -45.30 17.58 14.53
CA ALA A 405 -46.25 18.54 15.09
C ALA A 405 -45.71 19.33 16.29
N ARG A 406 -44.75 18.77 17.04
CA ARG A 406 -44.14 19.39 18.22
C ARG A 406 -42.83 20.13 17.91
N GLY A 407 -42.33 20.05 16.70
CA GLY A 407 -41.03 20.62 16.34
C GLY A 407 -39.84 20.04 17.12
N THR A 408 -39.88 18.75 17.45
CA THR A 408 -38.81 18.05 18.17
C THR A 408 -38.27 16.90 17.32
N ALA A 409 -37.08 16.40 17.64
CA ALA A 409 -36.46 15.21 17.02
C ALA A 409 -35.71 14.43 18.09
N GLN A 410 -35.48 13.14 17.86
CA GLN A 410 -34.63 12.33 18.72
C GLN A 410 -33.38 11.89 17.98
N LEU A 411 -32.24 12.13 18.59
CA LEU A 411 -30.92 11.61 18.17
C LEU A 411 -30.57 10.42 19.07
N LYS A 412 -30.50 9.24 18.46
CA LYS A 412 -30.12 8.03 19.17
C LYS A 412 -28.68 7.67 18.80
N ASN A 413 -27.77 7.69 19.78
CA ASN A 413 -26.44 7.12 19.63
C ASN A 413 -26.58 5.58 19.60
N LEU A 414 -26.16 4.96 18.50
CA LEU A 414 -26.36 3.53 18.28
C LEU A 414 -25.30 2.65 18.98
N ALA A 415 -24.21 3.24 19.45
CA ALA A 415 -23.16 2.53 20.22
C ALA A 415 -23.51 2.47 21.72
N THR A 416 -23.98 3.60 22.29
CA THR A 416 -24.28 3.71 23.74
C THR A 416 -25.76 3.54 24.05
N GLU A 417 -26.64 3.49 23.04
CA GLU A 417 -28.10 3.51 23.10
C GLU A 417 -28.72 4.78 23.74
N ALA A 418 -27.89 5.77 24.09
CA ALA A 418 -28.34 7.04 24.63
C ALA A 418 -29.21 7.78 23.61
N THR A 419 -30.27 8.43 24.11
CA THR A 419 -31.18 9.21 23.26
C THR A 419 -31.23 10.65 23.77
N THR A 420 -31.00 11.59 22.86
CA THR A 420 -31.08 13.03 23.12
C THR A 420 -32.27 13.60 22.35
N THR A 421 -33.16 14.31 23.02
CA THR A 421 -34.26 15.02 22.36
C THR A 421 -33.77 16.44 22.03
N ILE A 422 -33.94 16.85 20.78
CA ILE A 422 -33.65 18.20 20.29
C ILE A 422 -34.92 18.90 19.87
N ALA A 423 -35.06 20.17 20.24
CA ALA A 423 -36.11 21.05 19.74
C ALA A 423 -35.58 21.78 18.50
N TRP A 424 -36.32 21.74 17.39
CA TRP A 424 -35.99 22.45 16.16
C TRP A 424 -37.14 23.31 15.63
N GLU A 425 -38.35 23.17 16.20
CA GLU A 425 -39.52 24.00 15.93
C GLU A 425 -39.83 24.24 14.43
N GLY A 426 -39.47 23.29 13.59
CA GLY A 426 -39.56 23.41 12.12
C GLY A 426 -38.41 24.15 11.44
N ASP A 427 -37.45 24.68 12.21
CA ASP A 427 -36.22 25.30 11.68
C ASP A 427 -35.20 24.23 11.33
N LEU A 428 -34.99 24.04 10.03
CA LEU A 428 -34.03 23.06 9.52
C LEU A 428 -32.56 23.42 9.88
N ALA A 429 -32.22 24.69 10.03
CA ALA A 429 -30.88 25.09 10.41
C ALA A 429 -30.58 24.66 11.84
N ALA A 430 -31.50 24.90 12.78
CA ALA A 430 -31.38 24.44 14.16
C ALA A 430 -31.28 22.90 14.28
N LEU A 431 -31.97 22.16 13.43
CA LEU A 431 -31.86 20.70 13.37
C LEU A 431 -30.49 20.28 12.89
N VAL A 432 -29.98 20.89 11.80
CA VAL A 432 -28.65 20.60 11.22
C VAL A 432 -27.54 20.85 12.25
N ASP A 433 -27.55 22.02 12.90
CA ASP A 433 -26.57 22.39 13.92
C ASP A 433 -26.56 21.43 15.10
N ALA A 434 -27.75 20.99 15.55
CA ALA A 434 -27.86 20.05 16.66
C ALA A 434 -27.32 18.65 16.29
N VAL A 435 -27.63 18.16 15.09
CA VAL A 435 -27.11 16.86 14.60
C VAL A 435 -25.58 16.93 14.41
N HIS A 436 -25.07 18.03 13.85
CA HIS A 436 -23.65 18.26 13.66
C HIS A 436 -22.89 18.25 15.00
N SER A 437 -23.36 19.06 15.95
CA SER A 437 -22.75 19.13 17.29
C SER A 437 -22.73 17.78 18.00
N HIS A 438 -23.81 16.99 17.83
CA HIS A 438 -23.90 15.65 18.42
C HIS A 438 -22.89 14.66 17.78
N LEU A 439 -22.71 14.72 16.46
CA LEU A 439 -21.70 13.92 15.76
C LEU A 439 -20.28 14.30 16.16
N GLU A 440 -19.99 15.59 16.31
CA GLU A 440 -18.67 16.06 16.76
C GLU A 440 -18.35 15.59 18.19
N ALA A 441 -19.30 15.63 19.10
CA ALA A 441 -19.13 15.08 20.45
C ALA A 441 -18.77 13.60 20.42
N ILE A 442 -19.45 12.79 19.58
CA ILE A 442 -19.16 11.36 19.42
C ILE A 442 -17.79 11.12 18.79
N ARG A 443 -17.33 12.00 17.88
CA ARG A 443 -16.00 11.90 17.24
C ARG A 443 -14.87 12.19 18.22
N SER A 444 -15.11 13.09 19.20
CA SER A 444 -14.12 13.51 20.19
C SER A 444 -13.89 12.46 21.29
N ASP A 445 -14.87 11.59 21.54
CA ASP A 445 -14.81 10.54 22.57
C ASP A 445 -14.06 9.27 22.08
N HIS A 446 -13.58 9.26 20.83
CA HIS A 446 -12.85 8.15 20.19
C HIS A 446 -11.49 8.60 19.64
#